data_d45f0161ac472c6fd8cfd40542d1984a
#
_entry.id   d45f0161ac472c6fd8cfd40542d1984a
#
_cell.length_a   1.000
_cell.length_b   1.000
_cell.length_c   1.000
_cell.angle_alpha   90.00
_cell.angle_beta   90.00
_cell.angle_gamma   90.00
#
_symmetry.space_group_name_H-M   'P 1'
#
loop_
_entity.id
_entity.type
_entity.pdbx_description
1 polymer ?
#
loop_
_entity_poly.entity_id
_entity_poly.type
_entity_poly.pdbx_seq_one_letter_code
_entity_poly.pdbx_strand_id
1 'polypeptide(L)'
;VYVYGAPHLPDVQIAKKIAEGEGFDFEIFEKAKHARITPDDFAETVERNFHETDALVTDGGLFDNGGNAEARHARQRNGQLAVSGGCGEVFRNFFYLADRRMTARDVVGAFFARYTQGDVVPDFDADRFLGNLEAKALRAVGEQYAGDRLPRPVIEQLYPRMRCRSFFGREISVVGRQGGYLMPFFDHQIVAAALTLPISLKNAGKFESALLVHIDPKLASYPSTYGYSFDTAPTYQHRMSEFGTRVRPPWMRKHSYALRRRLGPIRDEQGGLLTPAYLGRVLDLHFPHMSRYFRVPNIEDNGLYRRVATLEYLAQHLEGRLG
;
A
#
# COMPACT_ATOMS: atom_id res chain seq x y z
N VAL A 1 15.22 11.58 11.91
CA VAL A 1 13.90 11.16 11.35
C VAL A 1 13.82 11.65 9.92
N TYR A 2 13.40 10.76 9.02
CA TYR A 2 13.28 11.04 7.60
C TYR A 2 11.82 10.89 7.16
N VAL A 3 11.25 11.90 6.50
CA VAL A 3 9.85 11.90 6.10
C VAL A 3 9.65 12.37 4.67
N TYR A 4 8.66 11.81 3.99
CA TYR A 4 8.27 12.20 2.64
C TYR A 4 7.07 13.13 2.66
N GLY A 5 7.10 14.19 1.90
CA GLY A 5 5.94 15.04 1.68
C GLY A 5 6.28 16.53 1.67
N ALA A 6 5.26 17.34 1.35
CA ALA A 6 5.40 18.78 1.44
C ALA A 6 5.38 19.23 2.92
N PRO A 7 6.13 20.28 3.28
CA PRO A 7 6.28 20.72 4.67
C PRO A 7 4.96 20.99 5.43
N HIS A 8 3.92 21.37 4.72
CA HIS A 8 2.60 21.68 5.31
C HIS A 8 1.70 20.47 5.59
N LEU A 9 2.09 19.28 5.14
CA LEU A 9 1.28 18.07 5.32
C LEU A 9 1.26 17.65 6.81
N PRO A 10 0.12 17.18 7.33
CA PRO A 10 -0.01 16.77 8.73
C PRO A 10 1.03 15.72 9.17
N ASP A 11 1.30 14.70 8.34
CA ASP A 11 2.28 13.65 8.63
C ASP A 11 3.69 14.25 8.82
N VAL A 12 4.07 15.23 7.97
CA VAL A 12 5.37 15.90 8.04
C VAL A 12 5.46 16.77 9.30
N GLN A 13 4.40 17.52 9.62
CA GLN A 13 4.35 18.38 10.80
C GLN A 13 4.41 17.57 12.11
N ILE A 14 3.74 16.43 12.16
CA ILE A 14 3.77 15.53 13.33
C ILE A 14 5.15 14.90 13.47
N ALA A 15 5.73 14.37 12.39
CA ALA A 15 7.06 13.79 12.42
C ALA A 15 8.12 14.81 12.85
N LYS A 16 8.01 16.07 12.37
CA LYS A 16 8.87 17.18 12.79
C LYS A 16 8.74 17.43 14.29
N LYS A 17 7.51 17.56 14.80
CA LYS A 17 7.26 17.80 16.22
C LYS A 17 7.82 16.70 17.12
N ILE A 18 7.68 15.45 16.70
CA ILE A 18 8.27 14.31 17.44
C ILE A 18 9.80 14.39 17.40
N ALA A 19 10.40 14.61 16.23
CA ALA A 19 11.84 14.70 16.11
C ALA A 19 12.45 15.82 16.96
N GLU A 20 11.85 17.02 16.93
CA GLU A 20 12.27 18.15 17.76
C GLU A 20 12.10 17.87 19.26
N GLY A 21 11.00 17.24 19.67
CA GLY A 21 10.72 16.94 21.07
C GLY A 21 11.60 15.82 21.65
N GLU A 22 12.07 14.90 20.79
CA GLU A 22 12.96 13.80 21.17
C GLU A 22 14.44 14.06 20.84
N GLY A 23 14.76 15.22 20.27
CA GLY A 23 16.15 15.61 19.96
C GLY A 23 16.74 14.82 18.79
N PHE A 24 15.92 14.37 17.83
CA PHE A 24 16.36 13.71 16.63
C PHE A 24 16.57 14.68 15.47
N ASP A 25 17.59 14.44 14.66
CA ASP A 25 17.72 15.10 13.37
C ASP A 25 16.49 14.86 12.51
N PHE A 26 16.04 15.88 11.79
CA PHE A 26 14.86 15.83 10.96
C PHE A 26 15.15 16.23 9.51
N GLU A 27 14.84 15.36 8.56
CA GLU A 27 15.01 15.61 7.13
C GLU A 27 13.70 15.39 6.39
N ILE A 28 13.32 16.38 5.57
CA ILE A 28 12.15 16.29 4.68
C ILE A 28 12.63 16.00 3.27
N PHE A 29 12.06 14.98 2.64
CA PHE A 29 12.24 14.73 1.21
C PHE A 29 10.99 15.10 0.43
N GLU A 30 11.08 16.18 -0.32
CA GLU A 30 9.98 16.70 -1.14
C GLU A 30 10.08 16.14 -2.56
N LYS A 31 9.39 15.04 -2.84
CA LYS A 31 9.35 14.43 -4.19
C LYS A 31 8.83 15.39 -5.26
N ALA A 32 8.02 16.37 -4.89
CA ALA A 32 7.51 17.39 -5.80
C ALA A 32 8.61 18.29 -6.41
N LYS A 33 9.78 18.39 -5.77
CA LYS A 33 10.92 19.12 -6.34
C LYS A 33 11.42 18.50 -7.64
N HIS A 34 11.14 17.22 -7.87
CA HIS A 34 11.46 16.49 -9.10
C HIS A 34 10.33 16.54 -10.14
N ALA A 35 9.28 17.34 -9.93
CA ALA A 35 8.08 17.34 -10.76
C ALA A 35 8.31 17.83 -12.21
N ARG A 36 9.46 18.45 -12.52
CA ARG A 36 9.79 18.97 -13.85
C ARG A 36 10.76 18.03 -14.56
N ILE A 37 10.32 16.84 -14.87
CA ILE A 37 11.07 15.92 -15.73
C ILE A 37 10.59 16.10 -17.17
N THR A 38 11.51 16.04 -18.14
CA THR A 38 11.13 16.01 -19.55
C THR A 38 10.61 14.62 -19.95
N PRO A 39 9.83 14.48 -21.04
CA PRO A 39 9.40 13.15 -21.51
C PRO A 39 10.56 12.20 -21.85
N ASP A 40 11.70 12.71 -22.29
CA ASP A 40 12.87 11.90 -22.62
C ASP A 40 13.59 11.45 -21.34
N ASP A 41 13.85 12.35 -20.39
CA ASP A 41 14.40 12.00 -19.08
C ASP A 41 13.46 11.04 -18.30
N PHE A 42 12.14 11.17 -18.51
CA PHE A 42 11.16 10.23 -17.93
C PHE A 42 11.35 8.82 -18.49
N ALA A 43 11.56 8.67 -19.79
CA ALA A 43 11.79 7.36 -20.39
C ALA A 43 13.04 6.68 -19.81
N GLU A 44 14.15 7.41 -19.67
CA GLU A 44 15.37 6.89 -19.02
C GLU A 44 15.13 6.56 -17.54
N THR A 45 14.34 7.37 -16.85
CA THR A 45 13.99 7.13 -15.43
C THR A 45 13.14 5.87 -15.26
N VAL A 46 12.19 5.62 -16.15
CA VAL A 46 11.35 4.42 -16.14
C VAL A 46 12.22 3.17 -16.38
N GLU A 47 13.12 3.20 -17.35
CA GLU A 47 14.06 2.12 -17.62
C GLU A 47 14.94 1.82 -16.40
N ARG A 48 15.50 2.84 -15.79
CA ARG A 48 16.30 2.71 -14.56
C ARG A 48 15.47 2.12 -13.41
N ASN A 49 14.26 2.63 -13.19
CA ASN A 49 13.35 2.11 -12.15
C ASN A 49 13.00 0.64 -12.39
N PHE A 50 12.82 0.23 -13.64
CA PHE A 50 12.57 -1.15 -14.01
C PHE A 50 13.74 -2.06 -13.59
N HIS A 51 14.96 -1.68 -13.91
CA HIS A 51 16.17 -2.44 -13.55
C HIS A 51 16.45 -2.43 -12.04
N GLU A 52 16.34 -1.28 -11.38
CA GLU A 52 16.55 -1.16 -9.93
C GLU A 52 15.59 -2.01 -9.11
N THR A 53 14.39 -2.25 -9.62
CA THR A 53 13.37 -3.03 -8.93
C THR A 53 13.25 -4.48 -9.42
N ASP A 54 14.12 -4.95 -10.34
CA ASP A 54 14.00 -6.25 -11.04
C ASP A 54 12.60 -6.50 -11.60
N ALA A 55 12.01 -5.51 -12.22
CA ALA A 55 10.62 -5.53 -12.69
C ALA A 55 9.56 -5.77 -11.59
N LEU A 56 9.95 -5.85 -10.33
CA LEU A 56 9.05 -6.02 -9.20
C LEU A 56 8.59 -4.66 -8.65
N VAL A 57 8.05 -3.83 -9.51
CA VAL A 57 7.64 -2.47 -9.17
C VAL A 57 6.55 -2.42 -8.11
N THR A 58 6.73 -1.51 -7.14
CA THR A 58 5.71 -1.17 -6.15
C THR A 58 4.69 -0.20 -6.75
N ASP A 59 3.55 0.00 -6.10
CA ASP A 59 2.62 1.07 -6.46
C ASP A 59 3.37 2.39 -6.59
N GLY A 60 3.36 2.97 -7.79
CA GLY A 60 4.02 4.24 -8.10
C GLY A 60 5.53 4.18 -8.32
N GLY A 61 6.14 2.98 -8.32
CA GLY A 61 7.59 2.87 -8.43
C GLY A 61 8.14 2.94 -9.84
N LEU A 62 7.38 2.56 -10.87
CA LEU A 62 7.86 2.56 -12.25
C LEU A 62 7.75 3.95 -12.90
N PHE A 63 6.54 4.49 -12.92
CA PHE A 63 6.24 5.79 -13.55
C PHE A 63 6.38 6.90 -12.52
N ASP A 64 7.61 7.27 -12.20
CA ASP A 64 7.90 8.37 -11.29
C ASP A 64 8.99 9.29 -11.87
N ASN A 65 9.23 10.38 -11.21
CA ASN A 65 10.17 11.43 -11.64
C ASN A 65 11.60 11.24 -11.12
N GLY A 66 11.96 10.06 -10.64
CA GLY A 66 13.24 9.77 -10.01
C GLY A 66 13.28 10.03 -8.50
N GLY A 67 12.29 10.75 -7.95
CA GLY A 67 12.27 11.12 -6.54
C GLY A 67 12.19 9.93 -5.59
N ASN A 68 11.59 8.80 -6.00
CA ASN A 68 11.56 7.58 -5.18
C ASN A 68 12.94 6.92 -5.06
N ALA A 69 13.70 6.86 -6.16
CA ALA A 69 15.06 6.33 -6.16
C ALA A 69 15.98 7.21 -5.31
N GLU A 70 15.98 8.52 -5.56
CA GLU A 70 16.78 9.48 -4.80
C GLU A 70 16.46 9.45 -3.31
N ALA A 71 15.20 9.37 -2.94
CA ALA A 71 14.78 9.24 -1.55
C ALA A 71 15.27 7.95 -0.88
N ARG A 72 15.34 6.84 -1.63
CA ARG A 72 15.93 5.59 -1.11
C ARG A 72 17.43 5.73 -0.88
N HIS A 73 18.15 6.30 -1.84
CA HIS A 73 19.58 6.57 -1.70
C HIS A 73 19.90 7.53 -0.55
N ALA A 74 19.09 8.59 -0.39
CA ALA A 74 19.28 9.57 0.67
C ALA A 74 19.20 8.95 2.07
N ARG A 75 18.29 8.00 2.30
CA ARG A 75 18.14 7.33 3.60
C ARG A 75 19.34 6.46 4.01
N GLN A 76 20.18 6.11 3.08
CA GLN A 76 21.33 5.20 3.29
C GLN A 76 22.67 5.87 3.03
N ARG A 77 22.69 7.21 2.94
CA ARG A 77 23.93 7.98 2.81
C ARG A 77 24.88 7.63 3.96
N ASN A 78 26.16 7.58 3.64
CA ASN A 78 27.23 7.33 4.61
C ASN A 78 27.11 5.99 5.37
N GLY A 79 26.49 4.97 4.77
CA GLY A 79 26.35 3.66 5.39
C GLY A 79 25.34 3.61 6.55
N GLN A 80 24.45 4.57 6.63
CA GLN A 80 23.41 4.59 7.68
C GLN A 80 22.43 3.41 7.55
N LEU A 81 22.02 2.86 8.68
CA LEU A 81 20.95 1.89 8.76
C LEU A 81 19.60 2.60 8.66
N ALA A 82 18.87 2.37 7.58
CA ALA A 82 17.50 2.84 7.46
C ALA A 82 16.54 1.93 8.23
N VAL A 83 15.70 2.49 9.09
CA VAL A 83 14.69 1.76 9.87
C VAL A 83 13.30 2.18 9.44
N SER A 84 12.39 1.22 9.25
CA SER A 84 11.01 1.45 8.82
C SER A 84 10.01 0.77 9.75
N GLY A 85 8.90 1.46 10.03
CA GLY A 85 7.74 0.90 10.74
C GLY A 85 6.87 -0.05 9.90
N GLY A 86 7.35 -0.47 8.73
CA GLY A 86 6.61 -1.39 7.87
C GLY A 86 6.20 -2.67 8.60
N CYS A 87 5.04 -3.21 8.23
CA CYS A 87 4.36 -4.34 8.90
C CYS A 87 3.72 -4.01 10.28
N GLY A 88 3.91 -2.83 10.84
CA GLY A 88 3.31 -2.46 12.14
C GLY A 88 1.79 -2.56 12.18
N GLU A 89 1.12 -2.50 11.04
CA GLU A 89 -0.32 -2.70 10.95
C GLU A 89 -0.79 -4.11 11.38
N VAL A 90 0.12 -5.05 11.64
CA VAL A 90 -0.21 -6.35 12.25
C VAL A 90 -0.86 -6.21 13.63
N PHE A 91 -0.62 -5.08 14.31
CA PHE A 91 -1.23 -4.73 15.60
C PHE A 91 -2.62 -4.10 15.46
N ARG A 92 -3.10 -3.87 14.24
CA ARG A 92 -4.42 -3.29 13.93
C ARG A 92 -5.34 -4.31 13.28
N ASN A 93 -6.63 -3.98 13.27
CA ASN A 93 -7.58 -4.64 12.38
C ASN A 93 -7.39 -4.13 10.94
N PHE A 94 -6.28 -4.54 10.31
CA PHE A 94 -5.83 -4.01 9.01
C PHE A 94 -6.91 -4.05 7.92
N PHE A 95 -7.65 -5.14 7.86
CA PHE A 95 -8.72 -5.28 6.86
C PHE A 95 -10.02 -4.55 7.24
N TYR A 96 -10.11 -4.01 8.44
CA TYR A 96 -11.35 -3.43 9.00
C TYR A 96 -12.54 -4.38 8.87
N LEU A 97 -12.34 -5.66 9.14
CA LEU A 97 -13.37 -6.68 9.07
C LEU A 97 -13.98 -6.93 10.45
N ALA A 98 -15.24 -7.31 10.48
CA ALA A 98 -15.92 -7.74 11.70
C ALA A 98 -15.24 -9.01 12.27
N ASP A 99 -15.35 -9.19 13.59
CA ASP A 99 -14.87 -10.39 14.28
C ASP A 99 -15.86 -11.55 14.07
N ARG A 100 -15.77 -12.15 12.90
CA ARG A 100 -16.59 -13.31 12.50
C ARG A 100 -15.90 -14.12 11.42
N ARG A 101 -16.37 -15.34 11.22
CA ARG A 101 -15.92 -16.20 10.12
C ARG A 101 -16.36 -15.63 8.76
N MET A 102 -15.49 -15.66 7.77
CA MET A 102 -15.72 -15.20 6.40
C MET A 102 -15.06 -16.14 5.41
N THR A 103 -15.54 -16.17 4.17
CA THR A 103 -14.85 -16.90 3.09
C THR A 103 -13.58 -16.14 2.68
N ALA A 104 -12.59 -16.84 2.15
CA ALA A 104 -11.42 -16.21 1.56
C ALA A 104 -11.83 -15.25 0.42
N ARG A 105 -12.85 -15.62 -0.34
CA ARG A 105 -13.44 -14.82 -1.42
C ARG A 105 -13.99 -13.48 -0.92
N ASP A 106 -14.69 -13.47 0.22
CA ASP A 106 -15.16 -12.23 0.85
C ASP A 106 -14.00 -11.28 1.17
N VAL A 107 -12.91 -11.82 1.73
CA VAL A 107 -11.75 -11.03 2.13
C VAL A 107 -11.01 -10.48 0.90
N VAL A 108 -10.73 -11.30 -0.10
CA VAL A 108 -10.03 -10.84 -1.30
C VAL A 108 -10.87 -9.88 -2.12
N GLY A 109 -12.17 -10.09 -2.22
CA GLY A 109 -13.10 -9.19 -2.89
C GLY A 109 -13.21 -7.83 -2.19
N ALA A 110 -13.18 -7.81 -0.85
CA ALA A 110 -13.25 -6.56 -0.09
C ALA A 110 -11.97 -5.71 -0.18
N PHE A 111 -10.80 -6.34 -0.33
CA PHE A 111 -9.52 -5.65 -0.18
C PHE A 111 -8.66 -5.61 -1.43
N PHE A 112 -8.62 -6.71 -2.21
CA PHE A 112 -7.69 -6.84 -3.33
C PHE A 112 -8.34 -6.60 -4.71
N ALA A 113 -9.66 -6.63 -4.82
CA ALA A 113 -10.40 -6.48 -6.09
C ALA A 113 -10.99 -5.05 -6.23
N ARG A 114 -10.13 -4.04 -6.37
CA ARG A 114 -10.54 -2.63 -6.48
C ARG A 114 -10.66 -2.20 -7.96
N TYR A 115 -11.71 -2.63 -8.61
CA TYR A 115 -12.12 -2.19 -9.95
C TYR A 115 -13.64 -2.09 -10.00
N THR A 116 -14.18 -1.38 -10.98
CA THR A 116 -15.63 -1.30 -11.24
C THR A 116 -15.97 -2.04 -12.53
N GLN A 117 -17.26 -2.29 -12.77
CA GLN A 117 -17.74 -2.88 -14.01
C GLN A 117 -17.35 -2.03 -15.25
N GLY A 118 -17.28 -0.70 -15.09
CA GLY A 118 -16.87 0.21 -16.16
C GLY A 118 -15.40 0.12 -16.53
N ASP A 119 -14.55 -0.32 -15.63
CA ASP A 119 -13.10 -0.42 -15.83
C ASP A 119 -12.69 -1.66 -16.63
N VAL A 120 -13.56 -2.68 -16.72
CA VAL A 120 -13.23 -3.96 -17.35
C VAL A 120 -14.06 -4.19 -18.61
N VAL A 121 -13.55 -5.04 -19.52
CA VAL A 121 -14.28 -5.43 -20.74
C VAL A 121 -15.54 -6.25 -20.39
N PRO A 122 -16.56 -6.30 -21.29
CA PRO A 122 -17.78 -7.08 -21.03
C PRO A 122 -17.52 -8.54 -20.72
N ASP A 123 -16.57 -9.14 -21.40
CA ASP A 123 -16.21 -10.56 -21.28
C ASP A 123 -15.21 -10.85 -20.15
N PHE A 124 -14.94 -9.87 -19.30
CA PHE A 124 -14.03 -10.05 -18.15
C PHE A 124 -14.63 -11.06 -17.16
N ASP A 125 -13.97 -12.19 -17.02
CA ASP A 125 -14.35 -13.26 -16.10
C ASP A 125 -13.97 -12.89 -14.66
N ALA A 126 -14.86 -12.14 -14.00
CA ALA A 126 -14.69 -11.71 -12.62
C ALA A 126 -14.66 -12.88 -11.63
N ASP A 127 -15.35 -13.99 -11.94
CA ASP A 127 -15.38 -15.16 -11.07
C ASP A 127 -14.05 -15.92 -11.12
N ARG A 128 -13.49 -16.09 -12.30
CA ARG A 128 -12.15 -16.66 -12.47
C ARG A 128 -11.08 -15.80 -11.81
N PHE A 129 -11.15 -14.47 -11.97
CA PHE A 129 -10.22 -13.53 -11.34
C PHE A 129 -10.27 -13.64 -9.80
N LEU A 130 -11.46 -13.59 -9.21
CA LEU A 130 -11.65 -13.72 -7.77
C LEU A 130 -11.26 -15.12 -7.27
N GLY A 131 -11.57 -16.17 -8.01
CA GLY A 131 -11.16 -17.55 -7.71
C GLY A 131 -9.64 -17.71 -7.67
N ASN A 132 -8.92 -17.08 -8.59
CA ASN A 132 -7.45 -17.06 -8.57
C ASN A 132 -6.88 -16.33 -7.35
N LEU A 133 -7.49 -15.21 -6.93
CA LEU A 133 -7.09 -14.51 -5.71
C LEU A 133 -7.41 -15.33 -4.46
N GLU A 134 -8.58 -15.96 -4.42
CA GLU A 134 -8.98 -16.86 -3.34
C GLU A 134 -7.99 -18.03 -3.19
N ALA A 135 -7.64 -18.69 -4.29
CA ALA A 135 -6.65 -19.76 -4.29
C ALA A 135 -5.28 -19.29 -3.77
N LYS A 136 -4.84 -18.07 -4.12
CA LYS A 136 -3.61 -17.47 -3.57
C LYS A 136 -3.72 -17.22 -2.06
N ALA A 137 -4.87 -16.73 -1.59
CA ALA A 137 -5.11 -16.48 -0.18
C ALA A 137 -5.12 -17.80 0.63
N LEU A 138 -5.79 -18.84 0.12
CA LEU A 138 -5.83 -20.16 0.75
C LEU A 138 -4.45 -20.80 0.82
N ARG A 139 -3.67 -20.76 -0.27
CA ARG A 139 -2.27 -21.23 -0.23
C ARG A 139 -1.43 -20.49 0.81
N ALA A 140 -1.69 -19.21 1.05
CA ALA A 140 -0.94 -18.44 2.03
C ALA A 140 -1.27 -18.83 3.48
N VAL A 141 -2.50 -19.28 3.79
CA VAL A 141 -2.94 -19.62 5.15
C VAL A 141 -3.15 -21.11 5.39
N GLY A 142 -3.12 -21.93 4.35
CA GLY A 142 -3.32 -23.37 4.35
C GLY A 142 -4.56 -23.80 3.54
N GLU A 143 -4.35 -24.69 2.56
CA GLU A 143 -5.40 -25.16 1.64
C GLU A 143 -6.49 -26.01 2.34
N GLN A 144 -6.22 -26.49 3.56
CA GLN A 144 -7.22 -27.19 4.39
C GLN A 144 -8.47 -26.36 4.67
N TYR A 145 -8.42 -25.05 4.43
CA TYR A 145 -9.57 -24.15 4.56
C TYR A 145 -10.36 -23.95 3.27
N ALA A 146 -10.03 -24.65 2.21
CA ALA A 146 -10.74 -24.55 0.93
C ALA A 146 -12.21 -24.95 1.10
N GLY A 147 -13.11 -24.07 0.64
CA GLY A 147 -14.57 -24.27 0.77
C GLY A 147 -15.16 -23.88 2.12
N ASP A 148 -14.33 -23.58 3.12
CA ASP A 148 -14.79 -23.22 4.45
C ASP A 148 -14.78 -21.70 4.70
N ARG A 149 -15.52 -21.30 5.75
CA ARG A 149 -15.39 -19.96 6.31
C ARG A 149 -14.19 -19.89 7.25
N LEU A 150 -13.20 -19.10 6.88
CA LEU A 150 -11.99 -18.88 7.65
C LEU A 150 -12.33 -18.33 9.04
N PRO A 151 -11.80 -18.89 10.13
CA PRO A 151 -11.82 -18.27 11.45
C PRO A 151 -11.09 -16.92 11.43
N ARG A 152 -11.51 -15.99 12.29
CA ARG A 152 -10.91 -14.64 12.32
C ARG A 152 -9.38 -14.63 12.50
N PRO A 153 -8.77 -15.46 13.36
CA PRO A 153 -7.31 -15.52 13.48
C PRO A 153 -6.60 -16.00 12.20
N VAL A 154 -7.25 -16.83 11.39
CA VAL A 154 -6.72 -17.25 10.08
C VAL A 154 -6.78 -16.10 9.07
N ILE A 155 -7.87 -15.31 9.08
CA ILE A 155 -7.98 -14.11 8.24
C ILE A 155 -6.86 -13.11 8.55
N GLU A 156 -6.49 -12.94 9.83
CA GLU A 156 -5.39 -12.04 10.23
C GLU A 156 -4.05 -12.47 9.61
N GLN A 157 -3.82 -13.76 9.40
CA GLN A 157 -2.60 -14.26 8.78
C GLN A 157 -2.44 -13.83 7.30
N LEU A 158 -3.53 -13.46 6.62
CA LEU A 158 -3.45 -12.96 5.25
C LEU A 158 -2.65 -11.66 5.14
N TYR A 159 -2.65 -10.84 6.20
CA TYR A 159 -1.86 -9.61 6.20
C TYR A 159 -0.35 -9.91 6.11
N PRO A 160 0.30 -10.60 7.05
CA PRO A 160 1.74 -10.88 6.96
C PRO A 160 2.08 -11.85 5.81
N ARG A 161 1.30 -12.91 5.59
CA ARG A 161 1.64 -13.96 4.62
C ARG A 161 1.37 -13.59 3.16
N MET A 162 0.46 -12.69 2.89
CA MET A 162 0.10 -12.27 1.53
C MET A 162 0.50 -10.81 1.29
N ARG A 163 -0.02 -9.87 2.08
CA ARG A 163 0.22 -8.43 1.88
C ARG A 163 1.66 -8.05 2.19
N CYS A 164 2.17 -8.36 3.38
CA CYS A 164 3.51 -7.96 3.77
C CYS A 164 4.58 -8.67 2.94
N ARG A 165 4.41 -9.96 2.70
CA ARG A 165 5.34 -10.73 1.84
C ARG A 165 5.50 -10.09 0.46
N SER A 166 4.41 -9.71 -0.18
CA SER A 166 4.43 -9.19 -1.55
C SER A 166 4.78 -7.71 -1.63
N PHE A 167 4.54 -6.92 -0.58
CA PHE A 167 4.77 -5.48 -0.56
C PHE A 167 6.07 -5.13 0.17
N PHE A 168 6.14 -5.37 1.48
CA PHE A 168 7.32 -5.01 2.28
C PHE A 168 8.52 -5.93 2.01
N GLY A 169 8.30 -7.23 1.79
CA GLY A 169 9.39 -8.16 1.45
C GLY A 169 10.11 -7.74 0.17
N ARG A 170 9.39 -7.24 -0.80
CA ARG A 170 9.96 -6.67 -2.02
C ARG A 170 10.68 -5.35 -1.74
N GLU A 171 10.10 -4.47 -0.93
CA GLU A 171 10.77 -3.22 -0.54
C GLU A 171 12.09 -3.50 0.16
N ILE A 172 12.13 -4.45 1.09
CA ILE A 172 13.38 -4.89 1.74
C ILE A 172 14.39 -5.37 0.70
N SER A 173 13.98 -6.14 -0.29
CA SER A 173 14.89 -6.65 -1.33
C SER A 173 15.47 -5.53 -2.20
N VAL A 174 14.67 -4.53 -2.57
CA VAL A 174 15.12 -3.39 -3.39
C VAL A 174 16.02 -2.46 -2.59
N VAL A 175 15.57 -2.05 -1.40
CA VAL A 175 16.29 -1.07 -0.57
C VAL A 175 17.57 -1.67 0.03
N GLY A 176 17.53 -2.97 0.38
CA GLY A 176 18.69 -3.70 0.92
C GLY A 176 19.88 -3.80 -0.04
N ARG A 177 19.68 -3.58 -1.34
CA ARG A 177 20.80 -3.46 -2.31
C ARG A 177 21.60 -2.18 -2.17
N GLN A 178 20.97 -1.15 -1.62
CA GLN A 178 21.59 0.18 -1.49
C GLN A 178 22.29 0.35 -0.14
N GLY A 179 21.93 -0.46 0.87
CA GLY A 179 22.54 -0.41 2.21
C GLY A 179 21.72 -1.13 3.27
N GLY A 180 22.06 -0.94 4.53
CA GLY A 180 21.34 -1.54 5.65
C GLY A 180 19.89 -1.06 5.74
N TYR A 181 18.96 -2.02 5.82
CA TYR A 181 17.53 -1.73 5.95
C TYR A 181 16.86 -2.67 6.93
N LEU A 182 16.20 -2.12 7.93
CA LEU A 182 15.56 -2.87 9.00
C LEU A 182 14.06 -2.53 9.10
N MET A 183 13.23 -3.56 9.18
CA MET A 183 11.80 -3.48 9.55
C MET A 183 11.57 -4.31 10.81
N PRO A 184 11.65 -3.74 12.01
CA PRO A 184 11.53 -4.50 13.27
C PRO A 184 10.21 -5.27 13.37
N PHE A 185 9.10 -4.68 12.90
CA PHE A 185 7.78 -5.33 12.92
C PHE A 185 7.62 -6.48 11.90
N PHE A 186 8.62 -6.73 11.07
CA PHE A 186 8.65 -7.87 10.15
C PHE A 186 9.30 -9.11 10.79
N ASP A 187 9.82 -8.97 12.01
CA ASP A 187 10.35 -10.10 12.78
C ASP A 187 9.26 -11.14 13.04
N HIS A 188 9.60 -12.42 12.82
CA HIS A 188 8.62 -13.51 12.90
C HIS A 188 8.04 -13.69 14.29
N GLN A 189 8.81 -13.41 15.37
CA GLN A 189 8.33 -13.52 16.74
C GLN A 189 7.33 -12.41 17.05
N ILE A 190 7.61 -11.18 16.60
CA ILE A 190 6.70 -10.04 16.73
C ILE A 190 5.39 -10.32 15.98
N VAL A 191 5.50 -10.79 14.74
CA VAL A 191 4.32 -11.15 13.94
C VAL A 191 3.52 -12.27 14.60
N ALA A 192 4.18 -13.33 15.09
CA ALA A 192 3.51 -14.44 15.77
C ALA A 192 2.79 -13.95 17.03
N ALA A 193 3.44 -13.14 17.86
CA ALA A 193 2.82 -12.56 19.07
C ALA A 193 1.62 -11.66 18.70
N ALA A 194 1.75 -10.79 17.68
CA ALA A 194 0.67 -9.91 17.23
C ALA A 194 -0.55 -10.69 16.70
N LEU A 195 -0.35 -11.86 16.10
CA LEU A 195 -1.44 -12.72 15.63
C LEU A 195 -2.23 -13.40 16.75
N THR A 196 -1.71 -13.46 17.97
CA THR A 196 -2.45 -13.98 19.15
C THR A 196 -3.37 -12.93 19.77
N LEU A 197 -3.23 -11.65 19.41
CA LEU A 197 -4.03 -10.58 19.97
C LEU A 197 -5.49 -10.68 19.54
N PRO A 198 -6.44 -10.57 20.47
CA PRO A 198 -7.85 -10.48 20.13
C PRO A 198 -8.14 -9.26 19.24
N ILE A 199 -9.03 -9.42 18.26
CA ILE A 199 -9.43 -8.31 17.35
C ILE A 199 -9.98 -7.10 18.10
N SER A 200 -10.63 -7.32 19.25
CA SER A 200 -11.14 -6.22 20.09
C SER A 200 -10.05 -5.27 20.56
N LEU A 201 -8.83 -5.76 20.77
CA LEU A 201 -7.66 -4.94 21.11
C LEU A 201 -7.03 -4.25 19.89
N LYS A 202 -7.19 -4.83 18.72
CA LYS A 202 -6.70 -4.27 17.44
C LYS A 202 -7.60 -3.16 16.88
N ASN A 203 -8.82 -3.04 17.36
CA ASN A 203 -9.76 -2.01 16.93
C ASN A 203 -9.42 -0.66 17.57
N ALA A 204 -9.52 0.41 16.78
CA ALA A 204 -9.30 1.79 17.22
C ALA A 204 -7.92 2.03 17.88
N GLY A 205 -6.90 1.27 17.47
CA GLY A 205 -5.54 1.45 17.96
C GLY A 205 -5.33 1.13 19.46
N LYS A 206 -6.24 0.41 20.11
CA LYS A 206 -6.19 0.18 21.56
C LYS A 206 -4.90 -0.48 22.02
N PHE A 207 -4.45 -1.52 21.30
CA PHE A 207 -3.21 -2.21 21.64
C PHE A 207 -2.01 -1.30 21.42
N GLU A 208 -1.97 -0.58 20.29
CA GLU A 208 -0.88 0.36 19.98
C GLU A 208 -0.77 1.45 21.03
N SER A 209 -1.92 2.04 21.45
CA SER A 209 -1.95 3.03 22.53
C SER A 209 -1.39 2.46 23.84
N ALA A 210 -1.85 1.28 24.25
CA ALA A 210 -1.37 0.64 25.47
C ALA A 210 0.14 0.33 25.40
N LEU A 211 0.62 -0.15 24.26
CA LEU A 211 2.03 -0.45 24.02
C LEU A 211 2.89 0.81 24.09
N LEU A 212 2.50 1.88 23.39
CA LEU A 212 3.23 3.14 23.37
C LEU A 212 3.28 3.79 24.76
N VAL A 213 2.14 3.84 25.46
CA VAL A 213 2.09 4.39 26.83
C VAL A 213 2.97 3.59 27.79
N HIS A 214 3.07 2.26 27.59
CA HIS A 214 3.92 1.42 28.43
C HIS A 214 5.42 1.60 28.14
N ILE A 215 5.79 1.74 26.86
CA ILE A 215 7.19 1.88 26.42
C ILE A 215 7.69 3.30 26.67
N ASP A 216 6.95 4.30 26.23
CA ASP A 216 7.32 5.70 26.32
C ASP A 216 6.07 6.61 26.40
N PRO A 217 5.65 6.99 27.63
CA PRO A 217 4.51 7.86 27.81
C PRO A 217 4.67 9.24 27.16
N LYS A 218 5.90 9.75 27.07
CA LYS A 218 6.18 11.03 26.40
C LYS A 218 5.93 10.92 24.91
N LEU A 219 6.43 9.86 24.27
CA LEU A 219 6.19 9.58 22.85
C LEU A 219 4.68 9.39 22.59
N ALA A 220 3.96 8.72 23.48
CA ALA A 220 2.52 8.52 23.36
C ALA A 220 1.71 9.82 23.41
N SER A 221 2.23 10.88 24.06
CA SER A 221 1.56 12.19 24.21
C SER A 221 1.63 13.09 22.96
N TYR A 222 2.47 12.77 21.99
CA TYR A 222 2.52 13.55 20.75
C TYR A 222 1.23 13.35 19.91
N PRO A 223 0.81 14.39 19.17
CA PRO A 223 -0.33 14.29 18.29
C PRO A 223 -0.10 13.21 17.21
N SER A 224 -1.17 12.54 16.80
CA SER A 224 -1.15 11.61 15.69
C SER A 224 -2.02 12.09 14.53
N THR A 225 -1.84 11.50 13.35
CA THR A 225 -2.69 11.76 12.17
C THR A 225 -4.13 11.29 12.35
N TYR A 226 -4.43 10.54 13.42
CA TYR A 226 -5.80 10.12 13.77
C TYR A 226 -6.59 11.23 14.48
N GLY A 227 -5.98 12.40 14.76
CA GLY A 227 -6.62 13.51 15.44
C GLY A 227 -6.68 13.39 16.97
N TYR A 228 -5.90 12.46 17.56
CA TYR A 228 -5.71 12.31 19.00
C TYR A 228 -4.29 11.81 19.30
N SER A 229 -3.82 11.95 20.54
CA SER A 229 -2.56 11.34 21.02
C SER A 229 -2.83 9.95 21.59
N PHE A 230 -1.83 9.07 21.54
CA PHE A 230 -2.02 7.67 21.96
C PHE A 230 -2.17 7.49 23.48
N ASP A 231 -1.84 8.50 24.28
CA ASP A 231 -2.12 8.54 25.72
C ASP A 231 -3.57 8.94 26.06
N THR A 232 -4.35 9.34 25.07
CA THR A 232 -5.76 9.71 25.21
C THR A 232 -6.69 8.70 24.53
N ALA A 233 -7.97 8.74 24.90
CA ALA A 233 -8.97 7.91 24.23
C ALA A 233 -9.17 8.37 22.77
N PRO A 234 -9.34 7.44 21.81
CA PRO A 234 -9.68 7.78 20.44
C PRO A 234 -10.93 8.65 20.37
N THR A 235 -10.92 9.66 19.48
CA THR A 235 -12.07 10.55 19.30
C THR A 235 -13.32 9.78 18.90
N TYR A 236 -14.50 10.31 19.24
CA TYR A 236 -15.76 9.69 18.85
C TYR A 236 -15.86 9.55 17.32
N GLN A 237 -15.45 10.58 16.58
CA GLN A 237 -15.45 10.57 15.12
C GLN A 237 -14.58 9.44 14.55
N HIS A 238 -13.37 9.24 15.08
CA HIS A 238 -12.48 8.14 14.67
C HIS A 238 -13.13 6.77 14.93
N ARG A 239 -13.66 6.56 16.14
CA ARG A 239 -14.32 5.30 16.52
C ARG A 239 -15.53 4.99 15.63
N MET A 240 -16.37 6.00 15.33
CA MET A 240 -17.54 5.83 14.48
C MET A 240 -17.17 5.55 13.02
N SER A 241 -16.17 6.22 12.50
CA SER A 241 -15.65 5.99 11.14
C SER A 241 -15.14 4.55 10.97
N GLU A 242 -14.33 4.09 11.93
CA GLU A 242 -13.81 2.72 11.93
C GLU A 242 -14.93 1.69 12.10
N PHE A 243 -15.85 1.93 13.04
CA PHE A 243 -17.01 1.08 13.26
C PHE A 243 -17.86 0.96 12.00
N GLY A 244 -18.21 2.08 11.37
CA GLY A 244 -18.98 2.10 10.12
C GLY A 244 -18.29 1.35 8.97
N THR A 245 -16.95 1.37 8.92
CA THR A 245 -16.19 0.57 7.95
C THR A 245 -16.21 -0.91 8.28
N ARG A 246 -16.07 -1.27 9.55
CA ARG A 246 -16.02 -2.64 10.04
C ARG A 246 -17.34 -3.39 9.91
N VAL A 247 -18.46 -2.74 10.21
CA VAL A 247 -19.80 -3.38 10.14
C VAL A 247 -20.29 -3.53 8.70
N ARG A 248 -19.73 -2.78 7.78
CA ARG A 248 -20.11 -2.83 6.37
C ARG A 248 -19.77 -4.21 5.78
N PRO A 249 -20.74 -4.91 5.17
CA PRO A 249 -20.48 -6.20 4.53
C PRO A 249 -19.37 -6.10 3.47
N PRO A 250 -18.52 -7.12 3.31
CA PRO A 250 -17.43 -7.10 2.32
C PRO A 250 -17.89 -6.75 0.90
N TRP A 251 -19.01 -7.29 0.44
CA TRP A 251 -19.56 -7.01 -0.89
C TRP A 251 -19.96 -5.55 -1.11
N MET A 252 -20.41 -4.84 -0.06
CA MET A 252 -20.78 -3.43 -0.14
C MET A 252 -19.57 -2.52 -0.33
N ARG A 253 -18.36 -2.96 0.01
CA ARG A 253 -17.15 -2.12 -0.10
C ARG A 253 -16.84 -1.76 -1.54
N LYS A 254 -17.07 -2.68 -2.47
CA LYS A 254 -16.91 -2.44 -3.91
C LYS A 254 -17.82 -1.30 -4.39
N HIS A 255 -19.08 -1.31 -3.98
CA HIS A 255 -20.04 -0.26 -4.33
C HIS A 255 -19.71 1.08 -3.66
N SER A 256 -19.28 1.07 -2.41
CA SER A 256 -18.83 2.29 -1.72
C SER A 256 -17.59 2.91 -2.36
N TYR A 257 -16.67 2.09 -2.85
CA TYR A 257 -15.51 2.54 -3.60
C TYR A 257 -15.91 3.21 -4.92
N ALA A 258 -16.81 2.58 -5.69
CA ALA A 258 -17.33 3.15 -6.92
C ALA A 258 -18.06 4.49 -6.69
N LEU A 259 -18.87 4.58 -5.60
CA LEU A 259 -19.54 5.82 -5.25
C LEU A 259 -18.55 6.93 -4.88
N ARG A 260 -17.53 6.61 -4.08
CA ARG A 260 -16.47 7.59 -3.70
C ARG A 260 -15.75 8.14 -4.93
N ARG A 261 -15.47 7.31 -5.92
CA ARG A 261 -14.85 7.73 -7.18
C ARG A 261 -15.71 8.75 -7.94
N ARG A 262 -17.04 8.58 -7.95
CA ARG A 262 -17.95 9.52 -8.61
C ARG A 262 -18.06 10.87 -7.89
N LEU A 263 -17.79 10.91 -6.58
CA LEU A 263 -17.95 12.11 -5.76
C LEU A 263 -16.65 12.90 -5.56
N GLY A 264 -15.50 12.30 -5.81
CA GLY A 264 -14.19 12.92 -5.61
C GLY A 264 -13.37 13.00 -6.89
N PRO A 265 -12.89 14.20 -7.28
CA PRO A 265 -11.98 14.30 -8.41
C PRO A 265 -10.67 13.54 -8.08
N ILE A 266 -10.23 12.73 -9.03
CA ILE A 266 -8.94 12.07 -8.95
C ILE A 266 -7.90 13.11 -9.34
N ARG A 267 -7.03 13.47 -8.41
CA ARG A 267 -5.91 14.37 -8.67
C ARG A 267 -4.69 13.55 -9.06
N ASP A 268 -4.04 13.96 -10.13
CA ASP A 268 -2.72 13.43 -10.46
C ASP A 268 -1.67 14.06 -9.54
N GLU A 269 -1.29 13.32 -8.49
CA GLU A 269 -0.28 13.76 -7.52
C GLU A 269 1.14 13.77 -8.09
N GLN A 270 1.33 13.25 -9.30
CA GLN A 270 2.65 13.07 -9.92
C GLN A 270 2.93 14.01 -11.09
N GLY A 271 2.23 15.12 -11.17
CA GLY A 271 2.55 16.17 -12.14
C GLY A 271 2.29 15.81 -13.62
N GLY A 272 1.35 14.91 -13.87
CA GLY A 272 0.95 14.55 -15.23
C GLY A 272 1.77 13.46 -15.89
N LEU A 273 2.59 12.71 -15.13
CA LEU A 273 3.44 11.62 -15.65
C LEU A 273 2.67 10.42 -16.23
N LEU A 274 1.36 10.33 -15.96
CA LEU A 274 0.47 9.33 -16.55
C LEU A 274 -0.24 9.83 -17.82
N THR A 275 0.08 11.01 -18.30
CA THR A 275 -0.47 11.56 -19.55
C THR A 275 0.15 10.90 -20.77
N PRO A 276 -0.53 10.93 -21.94
CA PRO A 276 -0.01 10.38 -23.17
C PRO A 276 1.36 10.95 -23.59
N ALA A 277 1.66 12.20 -23.24
CA ALA A 277 2.93 12.84 -23.54
C ALA A 277 4.13 12.13 -22.89
N TYR A 278 3.95 11.59 -21.70
CA TYR A 278 4.97 10.84 -20.97
C TYR A 278 4.87 9.33 -21.23
N LEU A 279 3.69 8.73 -21.02
CA LEU A 279 3.53 7.29 -21.19
C LEU A 279 3.82 6.81 -22.61
N GLY A 280 3.49 7.60 -23.62
CA GLY A 280 3.78 7.27 -25.03
C GLY A 280 5.27 7.21 -25.37
N ARG A 281 6.18 7.63 -24.46
CA ARG A 281 7.62 7.44 -24.61
C ARG A 281 8.11 6.06 -24.15
N VAL A 282 7.29 5.35 -23.37
CA VAL A 282 7.72 4.12 -22.70
C VAL A 282 6.83 2.91 -22.98
N LEU A 283 5.62 3.11 -23.47
CA LEU A 283 4.70 2.04 -23.85
C LEU A 283 3.77 2.44 -25.01
N ASP A 284 3.21 1.43 -25.67
CA ASP A 284 2.15 1.64 -26.66
C ASP A 284 0.84 2.05 -25.97
N LEU A 285 0.35 3.25 -26.28
CA LEU A 285 -0.88 3.82 -25.70
C LEU A 285 -2.17 3.10 -26.12
N HIS A 286 -2.11 2.18 -27.08
CA HIS A 286 -3.23 1.28 -27.42
C HIS A 286 -3.40 0.15 -26.41
N PHE A 287 -2.42 -0.06 -25.53
CA PHE A 287 -2.45 -1.10 -24.49
C PHE A 287 -2.78 -2.49 -25.05
N PRO A 288 -2.02 -3.03 -26.05
CA PRO A 288 -2.36 -4.26 -26.77
C PRO A 288 -2.55 -5.49 -25.87
N HIS A 289 -1.91 -5.53 -24.72
CA HIS A 289 -2.04 -6.64 -23.80
C HIS A 289 -3.17 -6.42 -22.78
N MET A 290 -3.22 -5.21 -22.17
CA MET A 290 -4.17 -4.94 -21.07
C MET A 290 -5.56 -4.56 -21.56
N SER A 291 -5.72 -4.08 -22.78
CA SER A 291 -7.04 -3.81 -23.40
C SER A 291 -7.91 -5.07 -23.52
N ARG A 292 -7.29 -6.27 -23.46
CA ARG A 292 -8.02 -7.56 -23.42
C ARG A 292 -8.83 -7.76 -22.13
N TYR A 293 -8.48 -7.04 -21.08
CA TYR A 293 -9.08 -7.17 -19.76
C TYR A 293 -9.74 -5.88 -19.26
N PHE A 294 -9.19 -4.73 -19.66
CA PHE A 294 -9.59 -3.42 -19.18
C PHE A 294 -10.07 -2.51 -20.29
N ARG A 295 -11.09 -1.71 -20.00
CA ARG A 295 -11.49 -0.57 -20.82
C ARG A 295 -10.62 0.63 -20.43
N VAL A 296 -9.36 0.62 -20.85
CA VAL A 296 -8.35 1.58 -20.41
C VAL A 296 -8.82 3.05 -20.48
N PRO A 297 -9.52 3.52 -21.54
CA PRO A 297 -10.04 4.89 -21.59
C PRO A 297 -11.08 5.23 -20.52
N ASN A 298 -11.70 4.22 -19.89
CA ASN A 298 -12.73 4.41 -18.87
C ASN A 298 -12.16 4.41 -17.46
N ILE A 299 -10.86 4.13 -17.29
CA ILE A 299 -10.23 4.08 -15.97
C ILE A 299 -9.94 5.51 -15.51
N GLU A 300 -10.76 5.99 -14.58
CA GLU A 300 -10.59 7.31 -13.96
C GLU A 300 -9.70 7.29 -12.70
N ASP A 301 -9.51 6.10 -12.10
CA ASP A 301 -8.69 5.93 -10.90
C ASP A 301 -7.21 5.85 -11.27
N ASN A 302 -6.43 6.89 -10.92
CA ASN A 302 -5.00 6.94 -11.23
C ASN A 302 -4.22 5.76 -10.65
N GLY A 303 -4.62 5.23 -9.49
CA GLY A 303 -3.99 4.05 -8.90
C GLY A 303 -4.24 2.78 -9.72
N LEU A 304 -5.46 2.58 -10.22
CA LEU A 304 -5.79 1.47 -11.12
C LEU A 304 -5.11 1.68 -12.48
N TYR A 305 -5.21 2.88 -13.06
CA TYR A 305 -4.59 3.20 -14.34
C TYR A 305 -3.07 2.95 -14.32
N ARG A 306 -2.39 3.40 -13.29
CA ARG A 306 -0.96 3.16 -13.10
C ARG A 306 -0.61 1.67 -13.03
N ARG A 307 -1.40 0.86 -12.33
CA ARG A 307 -1.19 -0.60 -12.28
C ARG A 307 -1.39 -1.25 -13.65
N VAL A 308 -2.43 -0.84 -14.37
CA VAL A 308 -2.69 -1.33 -15.72
C VAL A 308 -1.56 -0.94 -16.66
N ALA A 309 -1.10 0.31 -16.61
CA ALA A 309 0.05 0.77 -17.38
C ALA A 309 1.35 0.03 -17.01
N THR A 310 1.56 -0.25 -15.72
CA THR A 310 2.71 -1.07 -15.27
C THR A 310 2.65 -2.48 -15.86
N LEU A 311 1.48 -3.11 -15.85
CA LEU A 311 1.32 -4.45 -16.43
C LEU A 311 1.51 -4.44 -17.95
N GLU A 312 1.04 -3.38 -18.62
CA GLU A 312 1.26 -3.20 -20.05
C GLU A 312 2.75 -3.05 -20.38
N TYR A 313 3.45 -2.17 -19.64
CA TYR A 313 4.89 -2.00 -19.79
C TYR A 313 5.65 -3.33 -19.59
N LEU A 314 5.31 -4.06 -18.54
CA LEU A 314 5.93 -5.36 -18.26
C LEU A 314 5.65 -6.36 -19.39
N ALA A 315 4.42 -6.42 -19.91
CA ALA A 315 4.05 -7.32 -20.98
C ALA A 315 4.83 -7.01 -22.27
N GLN A 316 4.90 -5.73 -22.68
CA GLN A 316 5.65 -5.30 -23.86
C GLN A 316 7.16 -5.52 -23.70
N HIS A 317 7.71 -5.25 -22.53
CA HIS A 317 9.16 -5.37 -22.26
C HIS A 317 9.65 -6.81 -22.15
N LEU A 318 8.77 -7.72 -21.72
CA LEU A 318 9.06 -9.14 -21.54
C LEU A 318 8.52 -10.00 -22.69
N GLU A 319 7.89 -9.40 -23.70
CA GLU A 319 7.38 -10.10 -24.86
C GLU A 319 8.51 -10.90 -25.55
N GLY A 320 8.27 -12.18 -25.77
CA GLY A 320 9.29 -13.12 -26.29
C GLY A 320 10.32 -13.61 -25.27
N ARG A 321 10.28 -13.16 -24.01
CA ARG A 321 11.15 -13.64 -22.91
C ARG A 321 10.39 -14.47 -21.87
N LEU A 322 9.06 -14.42 -21.91
CA LEU A 322 8.16 -15.25 -21.11
C LEU A 322 7.61 -16.35 -21.99
N GLY A 323 8.46 -17.32 -22.32
CA GLY A 323 8.10 -18.55 -23.04
C GLY A 323 7.70 -19.65 -22.08
#